data_3ad8add18ec3e5f6a7e70042293fab72
#
_entry.id   3ad8add18ec3e5f6a7e70042293fab72
#
_cell.length_a   1.000
_cell.length_b   1.000
_cell.length_c   1.000
_cell.angle_alpha   90.00
_cell.angle_beta   90.00
_cell.angle_gamma   90.00
#
_symmetry.space_group_name_H-M   'P 1'
#
loop_
_entity.id
_entity.type
_entity.pdbx_description
1 polymer ?
#
loop_
_entity_poly.entity_id
_entity_poly.type
_entity_poly.pdbx_seq_one_letter_code
_entity_poly.pdbx_strand_id
1 'polypeptide(L)'
;DYIDFHNQTHATFQKLLRIDTRDYPEVAVREALLNSLVHRDYSFRASTLISIYEDRIEFVSIGGLLPGLELDDLMMGVSVCRNPHLANVFYRLQLIEAYGTGMKKIMGAYADTLVQPKVTTTNNAFKIILPNVNAVPKAAEAPEEAIASVADSNEEKILRFLTEHQVITRKEAQALLDVSQSTAGRILKAMVDSGQIKQFGGSRT
;
A
#
# COMPACT_ATOMS: atom_id res chain seq x y z
N ASP A 1 -22.21 -11.44 -10.28
CA ASP A 1 -21.21 -12.27 -9.60
C ASP A 1 -20.90 -11.83 -8.17
N TYR A 2 -19.96 -12.51 -7.49
CA TYR A 2 -19.70 -12.27 -6.08
C TYR A 2 -19.25 -10.83 -5.79
N ILE A 3 -18.31 -10.29 -6.58
CA ILE A 3 -17.86 -8.89 -6.42
C ILE A 3 -18.99 -7.90 -6.70
N ASP A 4 -19.81 -8.14 -7.73
CA ASP A 4 -20.94 -7.27 -8.04
C ASP A 4 -21.99 -7.24 -6.93
N PHE A 5 -22.20 -8.36 -6.25
CA PHE A 5 -23.10 -8.43 -5.11
C PHE A 5 -22.65 -7.52 -3.97
N HIS A 6 -21.35 -7.37 -3.78
CA HIS A 6 -20.74 -6.50 -2.76
C HIS A 6 -20.47 -5.06 -3.26
N ASN A 7 -20.59 -4.78 -4.54
CA ASN A 7 -20.43 -3.46 -5.13
C ASN A 7 -21.79 -2.75 -5.20
N GLN A 8 -22.22 -2.20 -4.10
CA GLN A 8 -23.55 -1.60 -3.97
C GLN A 8 -23.65 -0.27 -4.70
N THR A 9 -24.88 0.12 -5.04
CA THR A 9 -25.18 1.40 -5.67
C THR A 9 -25.81 2.33 -4.66
N HIS A 10 -25.25 3.52 -4.50
CA HIS A 10 -25.77 4.58 -3.66
C HIS A 10 -26.36 5.68 -4.53
N ALA A 11 -27.60 6.07 -4.25
CA ALA A 11 -28.28 7.15 -4.93
C ALA A 11 -28.11 8.47 -4.13
N THR A 12 -27.59 9.49 -4.78
CA THR A 12 -27.55 10.86 -4.26
C THR A 12 -28.37 11.77 -5.15
N PHE A 13 -28.84 12.89 -4.62
CA PHE A 13 -29.60 13.87 -5.38
C PHE A 13 -28.86 15.20 -5.41
N GLN A 14 -28.55 15.65 -6.63
CA GLN A 14 -28.07 17.01 -6.85
C GLN A 14 -29.23 17.83 -7.45
N LYS A 15 -29.88 18.65 -6.63
CA LYS A 15 -31.12 19.34 -6.99
C LYS A 15 -32.20 18.32 -7.39
N LEU A 16 -32.58 18.29 -8.66
CA LEU A 16 -33.59 17.39 -9.21
C LEU A 16 -32.98 16.15 -9.91
N LEU A 17 -31.67 16.10 -10.04
CA LEU A 17 -30.98 14.98 -10.70
C LEU A 17 -30.60 13.91 -9.68
N ARG A 18 -30.99 12.68 -9.94
CA ARG A 18 -30.50 11.50 -9.25
C ARG A 18 -29.17 11.08 -9.84
N ILE A 19 -28.16 10.88 -8.98
CA ILE A 19 -26.85 10.39 -9.35
C ILE A 19 -26.65 9.06 -8.61
N ASP A 20 -26.45 8.01 -9.38
CA ASP A 20 -26.19 6.67 -8.87
C ASP A 20 -24.66 6.42 -8.91
N THR A 21 -24.07 6.16 -7.76
CA THR A 21 -22.63 5.90 -7.62
C THR A 21 -22.42 4.51 -7.04
N ARG A 22 -21.62 3.67 -7.70
CA ARG A 22 -21.20 2.38 -7.18
C ARG A 22 -20.11 2.55 -6.13
N ASP A 23 -20.03 1.64 -5.17
CA ASP A 23 -18.97 1.65 -4.14
C ASP A 23 -17.57 1.57 -4.75
N TYR A 24 -17.43 0.80 -5.81
CA TYR A 24 -16.19 0.66 -6.56
C TYR A 24 -16.47 0.87 -8.06
N PRO A 25 -15.72 1.74 -8.74
CA PRO A 25 -15.85 1.90 -10.18
C PRO A 25 -15.63 0.56 -10.90
N GLU A 26 -16.60 0.15 -11.73
CA GLU A 26 -16.59 -1.16 -12.42
C GLU A 26 -15.34 -1.37 -13.27
N VAL A 27 -14.89 -0.31 -13.95
CA VAL A 27 -13.67 -0.35 -14.75
C VAL A 27 -12.45 -0.68 -13.88
N ALA A 28 -12.34 -0.09 -12.69
CA ALA A 28 -11.23 -0.34 -11.80
C ALA A 28 -11.23 -1.78 -11.25
N VAL A 29 -12.40 -2.28 -10.84
CA VAL A 29 -12.56 -3.67 -10.37
C VAL A 29 -12.19 -4.66 -11.48
N ARG A 30 -12.69 -4.44 -12.70
CA ARG A 30 -12.39 -5.27 -13.86
C ARG A 30 -10.89 -5.30 -14.18
N GLU A 31 -10.26 -4.15 -14.25
CA GLU A 31 -8.84 -4.04 -14.55
C GLU A 31 -7.98 -4.65 -13.43
N ALA A 32 -8.31 -4.44 -12.16
CA ALA A 32 -7.60 -5.04 -11.04
C ALA A 32 -7.67 -6.58 -11.07
N LEU A 33 -8.85 -7.13 -11.36
CA LEU A 33 -9.04 -8.57 -11.50
C LEU A 33 -8.21 -9.15 -12.66
N LEU A 34 -8.29 -8.54 -13.84
CA LEU A 34 -7.57 -9.01 -15.03
C LEU A 34 -6.05 -8.89 -14.86
N ASN A 35 -5.57 -7.79 -14.27
CA ASN A 35 -4.16 -7.62 -13.92
C ASN A 35 -3.68 -8.71 -12.96
N SER A 36 -4.47 -9.03 -11.94
CA SER A 36 -4.12 -10.06 -10.96
C SER A 36 -4.03 -11.48 -11.57
N LEU A 37 -4.65 -11.72 -12.71
CA LEU A 37 -4.56 -12.98 -13.46
C LEU A 37 -3.41 -12.96 -14.48
N VAL A 38 -3.31 -11.91 -15.29
CA VAL A 38 -2.33 -11.82 -16.40
C VAL A 38 -0.90 -11.69 -15.89
N HIS A 39 -0.69 -10.98 -14.77
CA HIS A 39 0.65 -10.74 -14.21
C HIS A 39 1.02 -11.70 -13.08
N ARG A 40 0.14 -12.64 -12.70
CA ARG A 40 0.41 -13.64 -11.68
C ARG A 40 1.61 -14.51 -12.04
N ASP A 41 2.40 -14.88 -11.04
CA ASP A 41 3.42 -15.90 -11.17
C ASP A 41 2.80 -17.30 -10.96
N TYR A 42 2.62 -18.04 -12.05
CA TYR A 42 2.01 -19.36 -12.05
C TYR A 42 2.99 -20.49 -11.67
N SER A 43 4.26 -20.19 -11.43
CA SER A 43 5.20 -21.18 -10.88
C SER A 43 4.89 -21.52 -9.42
N PHE A 44 4.21 -20.61 -8.70
CA PHE A 44 3.74 -20.82 -7.34
C PHE A 44 2.32 -21.40 -7.32
N ARG A 45 2.13 -22.46 -6.52
CA ARG A 45 0.83 -23.10 -6.29
C ARG A 45 0.01 -22.37 -5.21
N ALA A 46 -0.17 -21.08 -5.34
CA ALA A 46 -0.95 -20.30 -4.40
C ALA A 46 -2.04 -19.51 -5.14
N SER A 47 -3.14 -19.20 -4.48
CA SER A 47 -4.28 -18.51 -5.09
C SER A 47 -4.08 -16.99 -5.10
N THR A 48 -4.71 -16.30 -6.04
CA THR A 48 -4.96 -14.87 -5.92
C THR A 48 -5.96 -14.65 -4.79
N LEU A 49 -5.67 -13.74 -3.87
CA LEU A 49 -6.55 -13.38 -2.77
C LEU A 49 -7.30 -12.10 -3.12
N ILE A 50 -8.64 -12.15 -2.98
CA ILE A 50 -9.49 -10.97 -3.11
C ILE A 50 -10.23 -10.82 -1.78
N SER A 51 -9.98 -9.71 -1.09
CA SER A 51 -10.58 -9.40 0.20
C SER A 51 -11.49 -8.19 0.05
N ILE A 52 -12.73 -8.30 0.52
CA ILE A 52 -13.72 -7.22 0.50
C ILE A 52 -13.96 -6.76 1.92
N TYR A 53 -13.71 -5.49 2.17
CA TYR A 53 -13.92 -4.80 3.43
C TYR A 53 -15.03 -3.76 3.28
N GLU A 54 -15.46 -3.15 4.37
CA GLU A 54 -16.47 -2.08 4.33
C GLU A 54 -15.98 -0.84 3.55
N ASP A 55 -14.68 -0.56 3.63
CA ASP A 55 -14.05 0.64 3.08
C ASP A 55 -13.21 0.41 1.82
N ARG A 56 -12.93 -0.86 1.45
CA ARG A 56 -12.05 -1.17 0.31
C ARG A 56 -12.19 -2.59 -0.21
N ILE A 57 -11.74 -2.83 -1.43
CA ILE A 57 -11.41 -4.15 -1.97
C ILE A 57 -9.91 -4.25 -2.20
N GLU A 58 -9.31 -5.36 -1.82
CA GLU A 58 -7.91 -5.68 -2.04
C GLU A 58 -7.75 -6.86 -2.98
N PHE A 59 -6.88 -6.71 -3.98
CA PHE A 59 -6.46 -7.77 -4.88
C PHE A 59 -4.99 -8.05 -4.63
N VAL A 60 -4.67 -9.25 -4.15
CA VAL A 60 -3.29 -9.69 -3.91
C VAL A 60 -2.97 -10.85 -4.84
N SER A 61 -2.05 -10.65 -5.75
CA SER A 61 -1.52 -11.69 -6.64
C SER A 61 -0.08 -12.04 -6.29
N ILE A 62 0.28 -13.31 -6.51
CA ILE A 62 1.64 -13.78 -6.36
C ILE A 62 2.47 -13.39 -7.58
N GLY A 63 3.69 -12.93 -7.31
CA GLY A 63 4.62 -12.36 -8.27
C GLY A 63 4.69 -10.84 -8.12
N GLY A 64 5.86 -10.34 -7.72
CA GLY A 64 6.16 -8.91 -7.72
C GLY A 64 6.34 -8.37 -9.14
N LEU A 65 6.96 -7.21 -9.27
CA LEU A 65 7.35 -6.69 -10.58
C LEU A 65 8.43 -7.59 -11.21
N LEU A 66 8.51 -7.59 -12.54
CA LEU A 66 9.58 -8.29 -13.23
C LEU A 66 10.94 -7.63 -12.93
N PRO A 67 12.05 -8.40 -12.92
CA PRO A 67 13.36 -7.84 -12.65
C PRO A 67 13.67 -6.63 -13.53
N GLY A 68 14.13 -5.54 -12.92
CA GLY A 68 14.45 -4.29 -13.62
C GLY A 68 13.27 -3.33 -13.80
N LEU A 69 12.07 -3.69 -13.34
CA LEU A 69 10.93 -2.76 -13.28
C LEU A 69 10.71 -2.28 -11.86
N GLU A 70 10.45 -0.99 -11.73
CA GLU A 70 10.07 -0.34 -10.49
C GLU A 70 8.58 0.07 -10.53
N LEU A 71 8.02 0.40 -9.36
CA LEU A 71 6.63 0.82 -9.26
C LEU A 71 6.38 2.13 -10.03
N ASP A 72 7.36 3.02 -10.04
CA ASP A 72 7.30 4.29 -10.75
C ASP A 72 7.22 4.10 -12.26
N ASP A 73 7.94 3.11 -12.82
CA ASP A 73 7.83 2.75 -14.25
C ASP A 73 6.40 2.33 -14.60
N LEU A 74 5.79 1.50 -13.74
CA LEU A 74 4.41 1.06 -13.92
C LEU A 74 3.44 2.25 -13.87
N MET A 75 3.65 3.20 -12.97
CA MET A 75 2.82 4.41 -12.85
C MET A 75 2.99 5.36 -14.05
N MET A 76 4.16 5.40 -14.66
CA MET A 76 4.39 6.10 -15.94
C MET A 76 3.71 5.38 -17.12
N GLY A 77 3.34 4.10 -16.98
CA GLY A 77 2.66 3.30 -17.99
C GLY A 77 3.55 2.29 -18.71
N VAL A 78 4.76 2.05 -18.20
CA VAL A 78 5.59 0.93 -18.66
C VAL A 78 4.90 -0.37 -18.21
N SER A 79 4.64 -1.26 -19.14
CA SER A 79 4.01 -2.54 -18.86
C SER A 79 4.73 -3.66 -19.57
N VAL A 80 5.16 -4.65 -18.80
CA VAL A 80 5.74 -5.88 -19.34
C VAL A 80 4.87 -7.05 -18.86
N CYS A 81 4.35 -7.81 -19.81
CA CYS A 81 3.45 -8.91 -19.51
C CYS A 81 4.23 -10.15 -19.05
N ARG A 82 3.91 -10.66 -17.85
CA ARG A 82 4.50 -11.90 -17.33
C ARG A 82 4.01 -13.13 -18.10
N ASN A 83 2.73 -13.15 -18.50
CA ASN A 83 2.08 -14.30 -19.14
C ASN A 83 1.54 -13.90 -20.53
N PRO A 84 2.39 -13.74 -21.56
CA PRO A 84 1.97 -13.21 -22.87
C PRO A 84 0.98 -14.13 -23.58
N HIS A 85 1.06 -15.45 -23.40
CA HIS A 85 0.09 -16.38 -23.99
C HIS A 85 -1.31 -16.20 -23.38
N LEU A 86 -1.40 -16.06 -22.06
CA LEU A 86 -2.68 -15.81 -21.37
C LEU A 86 -3.25 -14.44 -21.75
N ALA A 87 -2.40 -13.42 -21.82
CA ALA A 87 -2.79 -12.09 -22.27
C ALA A 87 -3.34 -12.13 -23.70
N ASN A 88 -2.72 -12.88 -24.61
CA ASN A 88 -3.22 -13.04 -25.98
C ASN A 88 -4.60 -13.71 -26.02
N VAL A 89 -4.85 -14.73 -25.19
CA VAL A 89 -6.18 -15.32 -25.05
C VAL A 89 -7.21 -14.29 -24.59
N PHE A 90 -6.88 -13.53 -23.54
CA PHE A 90 -7.77 -12.49 -23.01
C PHE A 90 -8.01 -11.36 -24.02
N TYR A 91 -6.99 -10.99 -24.79
CA TYR A 91 -7.12 -10.03 -25.89
C TYR A 91 -8.10 -10.50 -26.97
N ARG A 92 -7.96 -11.76 -27.41
CA ARG A 92 -8.88 -12.36 -28.40
C ARG A 92 -10.32 -12.46 -27.89
N LEU A 93 -10.48 -12.67 -26.59
CA LEU A 93 -11.80 -12.67 -25.93
C LEU A 93 -12.31 -11.24 -25.64
N GLN A 94 -11.60 -10.20 -26.07
CA GLN A 94 -11.92 -8.79 -25.81
C GLN A 94 -12.02 -8.44 -24.32
N LEU A 95 -11.32 -9.20 -23.47
CA LEU A 95 -11.26 -8.96 -22.04
C LEU A 95 -10.21 -7.91 -21.66
N ILE A 96 -9.11 -7.79 -22.41
CA ILE A 96 -8.06 -6.80 -22.21
C ILE A 96 -7.73 -6.08 -23.52
N GLU A 97 -7.09 -4.92 -23.38
CA GLU A 97 -6.50 -4.17 -24.50
C GLU A 97 -5.00 -4.45 -24.61
N ALA A 98 -4.43 -4.20 -25.80
CA ALA A 98 -3.05 -4.62 -26.10
C ALA A 98 -1.94 -3.75 -25.48
N TYR A 99 -2.19 -2.66 -24.77
CA TYR A 99 -1.20 -1.60 -24.56
C TYR A 99 -0.90 -1.19 -23.12
N GLY A 100 -1.06 -2.10 -22.15
CA GLY A 100 -0.65 -1.80 -20.75
C GLY A 100 -1.35 -0.61 -20.10
N THR A 101 -2.56 -0.29 -20.52
CA THR A 101 -3.33 0.87 -20.06
C THR A 101 -4.07 0.61 -18.74
N GLY A 102 -4.02 -0.61 -18.20
CA GLY A 102 -4.83 -1.04 -17.06
C GLY A 102 -4.66 -0.18 -15.81
N MET A 103 -3.41 0.12 -15.43
CA MET A 103 -3.16 0.99 -14.26
C MET A 103 -3.68 2.40 -14.45
N LYS A 104 -3.50 2.98 -15.65
CA LYS A 104 -4.04 4.31 -15.97
C LYS A 104 -5.57 4.33 -15.92
N LYS A 105 -6.23 3.23 -16.35
CA LYS A 105 -7.68 3.10 -16.26
C LYS A 105 -8.15 3.00 -14.81
N ILE A 106 -7.45 2.22 -13.96
CA ILE A 106 -7.74 2.15 -12.53
C ILE A 106 -7.65 3.53 -11.90
N MET A 107 -6.54 4.25 -12.08
CA MET A 107 -6.35 5.58 -11.51
C MET A 107 -7.34 6.59 -12.09
N GLY A 108 -7.59 6.55 -13.41
CA GLY A 108 -8.55 7.41 -14.09
C GLY A 108 -10.00 7.23 -13.62
N ALA A 109 -10.38 6.00 -13.26
CA ALA A 109 -11.72 5.72 -12.73
C ALA A 109 -11.98 6.36 -11.35
N TYR A 110 -10.93 6.79 -10.65
CA TYR A 110 -10.99 7.48 -9.36
C TYR A 110 -10.63 8.96 -9.44
N ALA A 111 -10.38 9.52 -10.65
CA ALA A 111 -9.89 10.89 -10.81
C ALA A 111 -10.78 11.94 -10.12
N ASP A 112 -12.09 11.77 -10.16
CA ASP A 112 -13.08 12.70 -9.61
C ASP A 112 -13.54 12.30 -8.19
N THR A 113 -12.85 11.37 -7.53
CA THR A 113 -13.21 10.90 -6.17
C THR A 113 -12.25 11.44 -5.11
N LEU A 114 -12.72 11.51 -3.86
CA LEU A 114 -11.90 11.97 -2.73
C LEU A 114 -10.86 10.94 -2.28
N VAL A 115 -11.03 9.69 -2.69
CA VAL A 115 -10.16 8.57 -2.34
C VAL A 115 -9.46 8.05 -3.59
N GLN A 116 -8.23 7.55 -3.43
CA GLN A 116 -7.44 7.10 -4.57
C GLN A 116 -6.98 5.65 -4.39
N PRO A 117 -6.90 4.86 -5.47
CA PRO A 117 -6.35 3.51 -5.42
C PRO A 117 -4.89 3.53 -4.95
N LYS A 118 -4.51 2.47 -4.24
CA LYS A 118 -3.13 2.28 -3.79
C LYS A 118 -2.57 0.98 -4.38
N VAL A 119 -1.34 1.05 -4.83
CA VAL A 119 -0.59 -0.11 -5.32
C VAL A 119 0.63 -0.31 -4.45
N THR A 120 0.85 -1.54 -4.02
CA THR A 120 2.05 -1.93 -3.30
C THR A 120 2.62 -3.20 -3.89
N THR A 121 3.93 -3.31 -3.89
CA THR A 121 4.62 -4.48 -4.42
C THR A 121 5.76 -4.90 -3.50
N THR A 122 6.02 -6.19 -3.49
CA THR A 122 7.21 -6.82 -2.90
C THR A 122 7.87 -7.70 -3.97
N ASN A 123 8.96 -8.34 -3.63
CA ASN A 123 9.60 -9.28 -4.56
C ASN A 123 8.67 -10.43 -5.02
N ASN A 124 7.70 -10.82 -4.18
CA ASN A 124 6.88 -12.01 -4.40
C ASN A 124 5.37 -11.74 -4.45
N ALA A 125 4.93 -10.49 -4.30
CA ALA A 125 3.52 -10.14 -4.29
C ALA A 125 3.26 -8.77 -4.91
N PHE A 126 2.10 -8.63 -5.51
CA PHE A 126 1.58 -7.39 -6.05
C PHE A 126 0.16 -7.18 -5.51
N LYS A 127 -0.09 -6.03 -4.91
CA LYS A 127 -1.36 -5.70 -4.26
C LYS A 127 -1.95 -4.42 -4.83
N ILE A 128 -3.22 -4.49 -5.24
CA ILE A 128 -4.03 -3.33 -5.63
C ILE A 128 -5.11 -3.16 -4.57
N ILE A 129 -5.26 -1.95 -4.05
CA ILE A 129 -6.29 -1.55 -3.10
C ILE A 129 -7.19 -0.55 -3.81
N LEU A 130 -8.46 -0.88 -3.91
CA LEU A 130 -9.52 -0.03 -4.45
C LEU A 130 -10.38 0.45 -3.28
N PRO A 131 -10.33 1.73 -2.90
CA PRO A 131 -11.17 2.25 -1.82
C PRO A 131 -12.63 2.34 -2.25
N ASN A 132 -13.54 2.19 -1.29
CA ASN A 132 -14.96 2.44 -1.50
C ASN A 132 -15.20 3.95 -1.60
N VAL A 133 -15.73 4.42 -2.75
CA VAL A 133 -15.96 5.85 -2.99
C VAL A 133 -17.14 6.42 -2.20
N ASN A 134 -18.02 5.56 -1.71
CA ASN A 134 -19.18 5.93 -0.88
C ASN A 134 -18.94 5.68 0.62
N ALA A 135 -17.85 5.04 1.00
CA ALA A 135 -17.53 4.91 2.42
C ALA A 135 -17.29 6.31 3.00
N VAL A 136 -18.02 6.64 4.04
CA VAL A 136 -17.72 7.84 4.83
C VAL A 136 -16.27 7.69 5.30
N PRO A 137 -15.37 8.66 5.07
CA PRO A 137 -14.04 8.56 5.63
C PRO A 137 -14.17 8.41 7.14
N LYS A 138 -14.06 7.20 7.65
CA LYS A 138 -13.73 7.01 9.04
C LYS A 138 -12.44 7.77 9.21
N ALA A 139 -12.45 8.83 10.02
CA ALA A 139 -11.25 9.59 10.37
C ALA A 139 -10.14 8.57 10.60
N ALA A 140 -9.13 8.59 9.76
CA ALA A 140 -8.15 7.55 9.51
C ALA A 140 -7.85 6.69 10.76
N GLU A 141 -8.55 5.59 10.94
CA GLU A 141 -7.98 4.43 11.57
C GLU A 141 -6.98 3.91 10.54
N ALA A 142 -5.73 4.29 10.72
CA ALA A 142 -4.61 3.69 10.00
C ALA A 142 -4.79 2.18 10.11
N PRO A 143 -4.70 1.40 9.01
CA PRO A 143 -4.83 -0.04 9.09
C PRO A 143 -3.81 -0.54 10.11
N GLU A 144 -4.25 -1.30 11.11
CA GLU A 144 -3.38 -1.89 12.14
C GLU A 144 -2.20 -2.70 11.54
N GLU A 145 -2.29 -3.10 10.27
CA GLU A 145 -1.19 -3.72 9.54
C GLU A 145 -0.17 -2.74 8.94
N ALA A 146 -0.50 -1.44 8.78
CA ALA A 146 0.48 -0.43 8.41
C ALA A 146 1.31 0.04 9.62
N ILE A 147 0.87 -0.26 10.85
CA ILE A 147 1.64 -0.01 12.09
C ILE A 147 2.76 -1.05 12.26
N ALA A 148 2.70 -2.18 11.54
CA ALA A 148 3.78 -3.18 11.58
C ALA A 148 4.93 -2.92 10.59
N SER A 149 4.86 -1.88 9.74
CA SER A 149 5.94 -1.52 8.80
C SER A 149 6.45 -0.07 8.91
N VAL A 150 5.82 0.75 9.73
CA VAL A 150 6.47 1.90 10.38
C VAL A 150 6.66 1.47 11.84
N ALA A 151 7.56 0.53 12.05
CA ALA A 151 8.29 0.54 13.32
C ALA A 151 8.90 1.94 13.36
N ASP A 152 8.40 2.83 14.24
CA ASP A 152 9.12 4.03 14.65
C ASP A 152 10.58 3.61 14.70
N SER A 153 11.42 4.16 13.84
CA SER A 153 12.83 3.77 13.88
C SER A 153 13.25 4.00 15.32
N ASN A 154 14.13 3.19 15.85
CA ASN A 154 14.58 3.36 17.24
C ASN A 154 15.02 4.81 17.49
N GLU A 155 15.41 5.51 16.46
CA GLU A 155 15.77 6.91 16.40
C GLU A 155 14.55 7.83 16.59
N GLU A 156 13.42 7.56 15.93
CA GLU A 156 12.18 8.34 16.07
C GLU A 156 11.58 8.22 17.48
N LYS A 157 11.63 7.03 18.08
CA LYS A 157 11.21 6.84 19.47
C LYS A 157 12.03 7.66 20.44
N ILE A 158 13.36 7.72 20.23
CA ILE A 158 14.27 8.53 21.03
C ILE A 158 13.98 10.03 20.81
N LEU A 159 13.80 10.49 19.58
CA LEU A 159 13.51 11.90 19.29
C LEU A 159 12.18 12.32 19.92
N ARG A 160 11.16 11.50 19.84
CA ARG A 160 9.86 11.75 20.48
C ARG A 160 10.00 11.84 22.02
N PHE A 161 10.74 10.95 22.63
CA PHE A 161 11.03 11.01 24.07
C PHE A 161 11.76 12.29 24.44
N LEU A 162 12.71 12.75 23.63
CA LEU A 162 13.46 13.97 23.85
C LEU A 162 12.64 15.25 23.69
N THR A 163 11.52 15.24 22.94
CA THR A 163 10.61 16.39 22.87
C THR A 163 9.88 16.63 24.21
N GLU A 164 9.67 15.57 24.99
CA GLU A 164 8.98 15.66 26.28
C GLU A 164 9.95 15.81 27.45
N HIS A 165 11.13 15.17 27.39
CA HIS A 165 12.03 15.01 28.55
C HIS A 165 13.40 15.71 28.40
N GLN A 166 13.70 16.31 27.24
CA GLN A 166 14.92 17.07 26.92
C GLN A 166 16.25 16.29 27.04
N VAL A 167 16.32 15.23 27.84
CA VAL A 167 17.54 14.41 28.07
C VAL A 167 17.11 12.93 28.10
N ILE A 168 17.95 12.04 27.58
CA ILE A 168 17.80 10.60 27.67
C ILE A 168 19.10 9.92 28.08
N THR A 169 19.04 9.03 29.06
CA THR A 169 20.14 8.19 29.47
C THR A 169 20.15 6.85 28.73
N ARG A 170 21.31 6.14 28.73
CA ARG A 170 21.40 4.80 28.14
C ARG A 170 20.39 3.81 28.74
N LYS A 171 20.11 3.95 30.05
CA LYS A 171 19.18 3.09 30.76
C LYS A 171 17.72 3.35 30.35
N GLU A 172 17.38 4.61 30.18
CA GLU A 172 16.04 5.01 29.66
C GLU A 172 15.87 4.62 28.19
N ALA A 173 16.89 4.80 27.36
CA ALA A 173 16.85 4.33 25.97
C ALA A 173 16.72 2.80 25.86
N GLN A 174 17.37 2.05 26.75
CA GLN A 174 17.21 0.60 26.85
C GLN A 174 15.76 0.21 27.15
N ALA A 175 15.14 0.86 28.13
CA ALA A 175 13.76 0.60 28.52
C ALA A 175 12.75 1.05 27.45
N LEU A 176 12.98 2.21 26.82
CA LEU A 176 12.14 2.77 25.78
C LEU A 176 12.11 1.92 24.50
N LEU A 177 13.25 1.35 24.13
CA LEU A 177 13.43 0.59 22.89
C LEU A 177 13.30 -0.93 23.07
N ASP A 178 13.21 -1.41 24.31
CA ASP A 178 13.23 -2.83 24.67
C ASP A 178 14.43 -3.60 24.06
N VAL A 179 15.61 -3.03 24.15
CA VAL A 179 16.84 -3.60 23.61
C VAL A 179 17.92 -3.76 24.69
N SER A 180 19.02 -4.46 24.38
CA SER A 180 20.15 -4.55 25.31
C SER A 180 20.83 -3.20 25.52
N GLN A 181 21.46 -3.00 26.68
CA GLN A 181 22.20 -1.77 27.03
C GLN A 181 23.32 -1.44 26.02
N SER A 182 23.97 -2.46 25.46
CA SER A 182 24.98 -2.30 24.41
C SER A 182 24.37 -1.80 23.10
N THR A 183 23.19 -2.31 22.73
CA THR A 183 22.43 -1.88 21.53
C THR A 183 21.93 -0.45 21.70
N ALA A 184 21.33 -0.10 22.84
CA ALA A 184 20.90 1.25 23.13
C ALA A 184 22.06 2.25 23.06
N GLY A 185 23.24 1.88 23.63
CA GLY A 185 24.46 2.71 23.55
C GLY A 185 24.96 2.92 22.13
N ARG A 186 24.84 1.90 21.25
CA ARG A 186 25.24 2.00 19.85
C ARG A 186 24.31 2.91 19.06
N ILE A 187 22.99 2.82 19.29
CA ILE A 187 21.98 3.68 18.64
C ILE A 187 22.19 5.13 19.05
N LEU A 188 22.31 5.43 20.36
CA LEU A 188 22.54 6.78 20.84
C LEU A 188 23.84 7.37 20.27
N LYS A 189 24.90 6.56 20.16
CA LYS A 189 26.16 7.00 19.56
C LYS A 189 25.98 7.33 18.07
N ALA A 190 25.32 6.50 17.32
CA ALA A 190 25.03 6.77 15.90
C ALA A 190 24.22 8.06 15.69
N MET A 191 23.23 8.34 16.56
CA MET A 191 22.44 9.57 16.53
C MET A 191 23.29 10.82 16.91
N VAL A 192 24.29 10.68 17.78
CA VAL A 192 25.24 11.74 18.07
C VAL A 192 26.17 11.97 16.88
N ASP A 193 26.70 10.91 16.29
CA ASP A 193 27.61 10.96 15.14
C ASP A 193 26.90 11.53 13.87
N SER A 194 25.59 11.32 13.71
CA SER A 194 24.76 11.92 12.65
C SER A 194 24.26 13.34 12.96
N GLY A 195 24.55 13.87 14.16
CA GLY A 195 24.16 15.22 14.55
C GLY A 195 22.70 15.42 14.96
N GLN A 196 21.91 14.35 15.07
CA GLN A 196 20.51 14.40 15.46
C GLN A 196 20.31 14.74 16.94
N ILE A 197 21.25 14.32 17.81
CA ILE A 197 21.25 14.60 19.22
C ILE A 197 22.67 15.03 19.69
N LYS A 198 22.76 15.70 20.84
CA LYS A 198 24.05 16.10 21.43
C LYS A 198 24.32 15.32 22.70
N GLN A 199 25.53 14.88 22.88
CA GLN A 199 25.96 14.25 24.11
C GLN A 199 26.34 15.30 25.16
N PHE A 200 25.73 15.23 26.35
CA PHE A 200 26.06 16.00 27.50
C PHE A 200 26.71 15.09 28.57
N GLY A 201 27.89 15.45 29.04
CA GLY A 201 28.62 14.70 30.08
C GLY A 201 29.52 13.60 29.50
N GLY A 202 30.83 13.76 29.65
CA GLY A 202 31.81 12.73 29.35
C GLY A 202 31.87 11.74 30.52
N SER A 203 31.92 10.43 30.18
CA SER A 203 32.26 9.39 31.17
C SER A 203 33.62 9.68 31.77
N ARG A 204 33.68 9.98 33.05
CA ARG A 204 34.94 9.80 33.79
C ARG A 204 35.14 8.31 33.98
N THR A 205 36.28 7.80 33.48
CA THR A 205 36.84 6.48 33.75
C THR A 205 36.82 6.13 35.24
#